data_829880e1751f144b7ace2869a58a3c68
#
_entry.id   829880e1751f144b7ace2869a58a3c68
#
_cell.length_a   1.000
_cell.length_b   1.000
_cell.length_c   1.000
_cell.angle_alpha   90.00
_cell.angle_beta   90.00
_cell.angle_gamma   90.00
#
_symmetry.space_group_name_H-M   'P 1'
#
loop_
_entity.id
_entity.type
_entity.pdbx_description
1 polymer ?
#
loop_
_entity_poly.entity_id
_entity_poly.type
_entity_poly.pdbx_seq_one_letter_code
_entity_poly.pdbx_strand_id
1 'polypeptide(L)'
;MDEERRASHPLPISRRRFLERSAMAVAGGTLFACTGGKIVPHVSDTTAAIQTRWPIKRVVYVMLENRSFDNLFGRFPGVEGTTIGVLDGAEVPLKRCPDWLPGDLPHDRAAALNCWNGGKQDGFGTAAYGDPWAYTQFEGNEVPNYWHWAREYAISDHFFSSANGPSYPNHFFFIAGTSGGAIDNPENIKTSPMDDGKQFKSWGCDAVGDDVFVLTLDEHGQLAKHDSCFDFRTVGEQLTHRGVDWTFYSAAPGTPGYFWNAYNGVGQVFHTDLW
;
A
#
# COMPACT_ATOMS: atom_id res chain seq x y z
N MET A 1 -30.96 -35.49 -16.55
CA MET A 1 -31.87 -34.51 -15.88
C MET A 1 -31.23 -34.18 -14.54
N ASP A 2 -30.35 -33.20 -14.53
CA ASP A 2 -29.80 -32.61 -13.31
C ASP A 2 -29.83 -31.09 -13.47
N GLU A 3 -30.71 -30.46 -12.73
CA GLU A 3 -30.91 -29.03 -12.68
C GLU A 3 -29.81 -28.42 -11.79
N GLU A 4 -28.82 -27.77 -12.40
CA GLU A 4 -27.84 -26.96 -11.71
C GLU A 4 -28.52 -25.79 -11.00
N ARG A 5 -28.54 -25.81 -9.69
CA ARG A 5 -28.92 -24.70 -8.84
C ARG A 5 -27.87 -23.56 -9.00
N ARG A 6 -28.21 -22.58 -9.81
CA ARG A 6 -27.51 -21.30 -9.77
C ARG A 6 -27.74 -20.64 -8.41
N ALA A 7 -26.70 -20.59 -7.61
CA ALA A 7 -26.67 -19.74 -6.43
C ALA A 7 -26.76 -18.28 -6.86
N SER A 8 -27.87 -17.61 -6.53
CA SER A 8 -28.04 -16.17 -6.73
C SER A 8 -27.14 -15.43 -5.76
N HIS A 9 -26.12 -14.74 -6.26
CA HIS A 9 -25.35 -13.80 -5.47
C HIS A 9 -26.22 -12.58 -5.12
N PRO A 10 -26.26 -12.15 -3.85
CA PRO A 10 -26.94 -10.91 -3.49
C PRO A 10 -26.21 -9.71 -4.14
N LEU A 11 -26.97 -8.84 -4.78
CA LEU A 11 -26.48 -7.61 -5.38
C LEU A 11 -25.90 -6.68 -4.29
N PRO A 12 -24.84 -5.91 -4.57
CA PRO A 12 -24.24 -4.98 -3.63
C PRO A 12 -25.26 -3.92 -3.20
N ILE A 13 -25.22 -3.57 -1.91
CA ILE A 13 -26.11 -2.56 -1.33
C ILE A 13 -25.59 -1.18 -1.75
N SER A 14 -26.38 -0.39 -2.48
CA SER A 14 -26.00 0.96 -2.89
C SER A 14 -25.96 1.94 -1.70
N ARG A 15 -25.17 3.01 -1.79
CA ARG A 15 -25.09 4.12 -0.82
C ARG A 15 -26.45 4.60 -0.37
N ARG A 16 -27.38 4.72 -1.30
CA ARG A 16 -28.76 5.14 -1.04
C ARG A 16 -29.50 4.15 -0.12
N ARG A 17 -29.36 2.85 -0.34
CA ARG A 17 -29.94 1.80 0.51
C ARG A 17 -29.29 1.71 1.88
N PHE A 18 -28.00 2.00 1.97
CA PHE A 18 -27.29 2.10 3.25
C PHE A 18 -27.82 3.29 4.07
N LEU A 19 -27.91 4.47 3.45
CA LEU A 19 -28.45 5.67 4.11
C LEU A 19 -29.94 5.52 4.48
N GLU A 20 -30.77 4.90 3.65
CA GLU A 20 -32.16 4.61 3.95
C GLU A 20 -32.33 3.66 5.14
N ARG A 21 -31.46 2.65 5.27
CA ARG A 21 -31.44 1.73 6.43
C ARG A 21 -30.90 2.39 7.70
N SER A 22 -29.92 3.29 7.57
CA SER A 22 -29.41 4.07 8.69
C SER A 22 -30.40 5.12 9.19
N ALA A 23 -31.20 5.72 8.30
CA ALA A 23 -32.24 6.68 8.65
C ALA A 23 -33.43 6.04 9.41
N MET A 24 -33.76 4.78 9.15
CA MET A 24 -34.80 4.07 9.89
C MET A 24 -34.37 3.65 11.32
N ALA A 25 -33.10 3.62 11.62
CA ALA A 25 -32.59 3.32 12.97
C ALA A 25 -32.57 4.55 13.90
N VAL A 26 -32.75 5.78 13.36
CA VAL A 26 -32.71 7.05 14.13
C VAL A 26 -34.10 7.59 14.49
N ALA A 27 -35.18 6.98 14.04
CA ALA A 27 -36.56 7.47 14.29
C ALA A 27 -37.11 7.16 15.70
N GLY A 28 -36.28 6.86 16.67
CA GLY A 28 -36.69 6.57 18.05
C GLY A 28 -35.84 7.26 19.11
N GLY A 29 -35.85 8.60 19.21
CA GLY A 29 -35.15 9.24 20.33
C GLY A 29 -34.90 10.74 20.19
N THR A 30 -35.89 11.53 20.68
CA THR A 30 -35.75 12.87 21.31
C THR A 30 -34.89 13.97 20.70
N LEU A 31 -35.59 15.04 20.35
CA LEU A 31 -35.11 16.42 20.13
C LEU A 31 -34.09 16.88 21.18
N PHE A 32 -32.92 17.34 20.74
CA PHE A 32 -32.12 18.33 21.45
C PHE A 32 -31.53 19.38 20.50
N ALA A 33 -31.44 20.59 21.02
CA ALA A 33 -31.26 21.86 20.35
C ALA A 33 -29.88 22.09 19.75
N CYS A 34 -29.84 23.01 18.78
CA CYS A 34 -28.72 23.59 18.07
C CYS A 34 -27.61 24.12 18.97
N THR A 35 -26.42 23.55 18.86
CA THR A 35 -25.13 24.25 19.00
C THR A 35 -24.14 23.59 18.05
N GLY A 36 -23.43 24.42 17.26
CA GLY A 36 -22.58 23.97 16.14
C GLY A 36 -21.35 23.18 16.57
N GLY A 37 -21.52 21.89 16.74
CA GLY A 37 -20.46 20.92 16.93
C GLY A 37 -20.46 19.93 15.75
N LYS A 38 -19.30 19.64 15.17
CA LYS A 38 -19.14 18.57 14.18
C LYS A 38 -19.65 17.26 14.81
N ILE A 39 -20.73 16.71 14.28
CA ILE A 39 -21.22 15.39 14.67
C ILE A 39 -20.27 14.38 14.04
N VAL A 40 -19.36 13.85 14.83
CA VAL A 40 -18.66 12.61 14.50
C VAL A 40 -19.69 11.50 14.81
N PRO A 41 -20.09 10.68 13.83
CA PRO A 41 -21.00 9.58 14.13
C PRO A 41 -20.30 8.63 15.11
N HIS A 42 -20.86 8.56 16.31
CA HIS A 42 -20.48 7.52 17.28
C HIS A 42 -21.03 6.21 16.71
N VAL A 43 -20.18 5.40 16.11
CA VAL A 43 -20.52 4.03 15.74
C VAL A 43 -20.77 3.28 17.05
N SER A 44 -22.04 3.01 17.33
CA SER A 44 -22.40 2.18 18.48
C SER A 44 -21.79 0.79 18.32
N ASP A 45 -21.06 0.36 19.32
CA ASP A 45 -20.40 -0.95 19.49
C ASP A 45 -21.44 -2.12 19.56
N THR A 46 -22.29 -2.26 18.55
CA THR A 46 -23.23 -3.40 18.45
C THR A 46 -22.85 -4.39 17.34
N THR A 47 -21.57 -4.48 17.02
CA THR A 47 -21.09 -5.64 16.30
C THR A 47 -21.04 -6.81 17.26
N ALA A 48 -21.84 -7.85 17.00
CA ALA A 48 -21.69 -9.14 17.68
C ALA A 48 -20.19 -9.48 17.66
N ALA A 49 -19.59 -9.55 18.85
CA ALA A 49 -18.15 -9.72 18.97
C ALA A 49 -17.75 -10.99 18.20
N ILE A 50 -17.02 -10.82 17.10
CA ILE A 50 -16.46 -11.93 16.36
C ILE A 50 -15.54 -12.63 17.35
N GLN A 51 -15.94 -13.85 17.76
CA GLN A 51 -15.12 -14.66 18.65
C GLN A 51 -13.89 -15.11 17.87
N THR A 52 -12.80 -14.42 18.05
CA THR A 52 -11.51 -14.82 17.50
C THR A 52 -10.85 -15.83 18.42
N ARG A 53 -10.13 -16.79 17.85
CA ARG A 53 -9.27 -17.74 18.61
C ARG A 53 -8.22 -17.00 19.44
N TRP A 54 -7.86 -15.80 19.07
CA TRP A 54 -6.82 -14.96 19.65
C TRP A 54 -7.44 -13.75 20.35
N PRO A 55 -6.85 -13.23 21.40
CA PRO A 55 -7.34 -12.04 22.09
C PRO A 55 -7.17 -10.74 21.28
N ILE A 56 -6.73 -10.83 20.02
CA ILE A 56 -6.52 -9.70 19.14
C ILE A 56 -7.88 -9.18 18.64
N LYS A 57 -8.20 -7.95 18.96
CA LYS A 57 -9.44 -7.28 18.55
C LYS A 57 -9.24 -6.30 17.40
N ARG A 58 -8.03 -5.81 17.22
CA ARG A 58 -7.68 -4.82 16.18
C ARG A 58 -6.33 -5.16 15.60
N VAL A 59 -6.21 -5.03 14.28
CA VAL A 59 -4.95 -5.13 13.55
C VAL A 59 -4.72 -3.78 12.90
N VAL A 60 -3.57 -3.17 13.16
CA VAL A 60 -3.12 -1.96 12.47
C VAL A 60 -1.92 -2.37 11.63
N TYR A 61 -2.03 -2.17 10.33
CA TYR A 61 -0.95 -2.43 9.41
C TYR A 61 -0.42 -1.10 8.88
N VAL A 62 0.87 -0.87 9.02
CA VAL A 62 1.54 0.35 8.54
C VAL A 62 2.57 -0.06 7.49
N MET A 63 2.40 0.38 6.26
CA MET A 63 3.40 0.24 5.22
C MET A 63 4.29 1.48 5.21
N LEU A 64 5.59 1.26 5.35
CA LEU A 64 6.61 2.28 5.14
C LEU A 64 7.45 1.84 3.95
N GLU A 65 7.49 2.67 2.91
CA GLU A 65 8.22 2.35 1.70
C GLU A 65 9.54 3.11 1.58
N ASN A 66 10.32 2.70 0.58
CA ASN A 66 11.64 3.23 0.24
C ASN A 66 12.68 3.08 1.36
N ARG A 67 12.52 2.05 2.21
CA ARG A 67 13.49 1.66 3.22
C ARG A 67 13.67 0.15 3.23
N SER A 68 14.91 -0.31 3.07
CA SER A 68 15.23 -1.73 3.21
C SER A 68 15.38 -2.13 4.68
N PHE A 69 15.37 -3.44 4.93
CA PHE A 69 15.70 -3.98 6.24
C PHE A 69 17.08 -3.50 6.69
N ASP A 70 18.09 -3.64 5.86
CA ASP A 70 19.45 -3.25 6.21
C ASP A 70 19.63 -1.75 6.43
N ASN A 71 18.82 -0.91 5.76
CA ASN A 71 18.83 0.52 6.01
C ASN A 71 18.38 0.88 7.44
N LEU A 72 17.35 0.17 7.96
CA LEU A 72 16.78 0.46 9.28
C LEU A 72 17.36 -0.42 10.40
N PHE A 73 17.67 -1.68 10.10
CA PHE A 73 17.98 -2.70 11.09
C PHE A 73 19.25 -3.50 10.78
N GLY A 74 20.00 -3.18 9.73
CA GLY A 74 21.21 -3.94 9.38
C GLY A 74 22.28 -4.00 10.48
N ARG A 75 22.20 -3.07 11.46
CA ARG A 75 23.06 -3.06 12.67
C ARG A 75 22.35 -3.57 13.92
N PHE A 76 21.11 -4.05 13.81
CA PHE A 76 20.37 -4.53 14.98
C PHE A 76 20.99 -5.84 15.48
N PRO A 77 21.20 -6.02 16.80
CA PRO A 77 21.85 -7.23 17.32
C PRO A 77 21.04 -8.50 17.05
N GLY A 78 21.67 -9.51 16.49
CA GLY A 78 21.10 -10.85 16.34
C GLY A 78 20.26 -11.07 15.07
N VAL A 79 20.23 -10.11 14.14
CA VAL A 79 19.60 -10.27 12.83
C VAL A 79 20.58 -10.65 11.74
N GLU A 80 20.10 -11.19 10.64
CA GLU A 80 20.85 -11.35 9.39
C GLU A 80 20.89 -10.03 8.62
N GLY A 81 21.59 -9.04 9.17
CA GLY A 81 21.81 -7.74 8.55
C GLY A 81 23.22 -7.59 8.01
N THR A 82 23.43 -6.60 7.15
CA THR A 82 24.75 -6.25 6.66
C THR A 82 25.15 -4.84 7.04
N THR A 83 26.47 -4.63 7.23
CA THR A 83 27.09 -3.31 7.38
C THR A 83 28.07 -3.01 6.24
N ILE A 84 28.09 -3.88 5.23
CA ILE A 84 28.99 -3.82 4.09
C ILE A 84 28.14 -3.97 2.83
N GLY A 85 28.39 -3.14 1.84
CA GLY A 85 27.86 -3.26 0.48
C GLY A 85 28.96 -3.58 -0.51
N VAL A 86 28.58 -3.78 -1.78
CA VAL A 86 29.54 -3.97 -2.88
C VAL A 86 29.36 -2.82 -3.88
N LEU A 87 30.43 -2.12 -4.16
CA LEU A 87 30.50 -1.04 -5.17
C LEU A 87 31.67 -1.34 -6.13
N ASP A 88 31.36 -1.46 -7.41
CA ASP A 88 32.33 -1.76 -8.46
C ASP A 88 33.20 -2.99 -8.16
N GLY A 89 32.60 -4.02 -7.57
CA GLY A 89 33.23 -5.26 -7.21
C GLY A 89 34.09 -5.22 -5.92
N ALA A 90 34.13 -4.09 -5.22
CA ALA A 90 34.83 -3.92 -3.96
C ALA A 90 33.85 -3.79 -2.79
N GLU A 91 34.20 -4.36 -1.64
CA GLU A 91 33.45 -4.16 -0.40
C GLU A 91 33.59 -2.72 0.09
N VAL A 92 32.48 -2.10 0.43
CA VAL A 92 32.42 -0.76 1.01
C VAL A 92 31.56 -0.76 2.28
N PRO A 93 31.99 -0.09 3.36
CA PRO A 93 31.19 -0.01 4.57
C PRO A 93 29.96 0.89 4.34
N LEU A 94 28.80 0.47 4.85
CA LEU A 94 27.61 1.30 4.87
C LEU A 94 27.81 2.45 5.87
N LYS A 95 27.62 3.67 5.37
CA LYS A 95 27.76 4.91 6.15
C LYS A 95 26.47 5.24 6.91
N ARG A 96 26.55 6.25 7.77
CA ARG A 96 25.34 6.80 8.41
C ARG A 96 24.39 7.36 7.35
N CYS A 97 23.11 6.99 7.44
CA CYS A 97 22.06 7.60 6.64
C CYS A 97 21.81 9.02 7.15
N PRO A 98 21.76 10.03 6.27
CA PRO A 98 21.40 11.36 6.69
C PRO A 98 19.89 11.43 7.00
N ASP A 99 19.51 12.36 7.87
CA ASP A 99 18.12 12.57 8.27
C ASP A 99 17.24 13.04 7.08
N TRP A 100 17.89 13.66 6.10
CA TRP A 100 17.28 14.11 4.85
C TRP A 100 18.18 13.75 3.68
N LEU A 101 17.64 13.01 2.72
CA LEU A 101 18.36 12.71 1.48
C LEU A 101 18.29 13.94 0.55
N PRO A 102 19.41 14.30 -0.11
CA PRO A 102 19.45 15.45 -1.01
C PRO A 102 18.73 15.23 -2.34
N GLY A 103 18.36 13.97 -2.64
CA GLY A 103 17.65 13.57 -3.85
C GLY A 103 16.90 12.26 -3.66
N ASP A 104 16.13 11.90 -4.65
CA ASP A 104 15.39 10.63 -4.69
C ASP A 104 16.22 9.60 -5.46
N LEU A 105 16.44 8.45 -4.86
CA LEU A 105 17.15 7.35 -5.52
C LEU A 105 16.22 6.65 -6.50
N PRO A 106 16.73 6.18 -7.66
CA PRO A 106 15.96 5.36 -8.57
C PRO A 106 15.39 4.13 -7.85
N HIS A 107 14.08 3.92 -7.97
CA HIS A 107 13.36 2.83 -7.31
C HIS A 107 12.22 2.28 -8.18
N ASP A 108 12.37 2.41 -9.48
CA ASP A 108 11.55 1.76 -10.49
C ASP A 108 11.96 0.27 -10.68
N ARG A 109 11.28 -0.41 -11.60
CA ARG A 109 11.61 -1.80 -11.92
C ARG A 109 13.04 -1.98 -12.43
N ALA A 110 13.53 -1.07 -13.26
CA ALA A 110 14.88 -1.18 -13.80
C ALA A 110 15.93 -1.07 -12.68
N ALA A 111 15.75 -0.15 -11.75
CA ALA A 111 16.58 -0.01 -10.57
C ALA A 111 16.54 -1.28 -9.69
N ALA A 112 15.34 -1.83 -9.45
CA ALA A 112 15.17 -3.05 -8.67
C ALA A 112 15.90 -4.25 -9.28
N LEU A 113 15.80 -4.44 -10.60
CA LEU A 113 16.48 -5.50 -11.34
C LEU A 113 18.02 -5.32 -11.34
N ASN A 114 18.47 -4.07 -11.48
CA ASN A 114 19.90 -3.75 -11.39
C ASN A 114 20.44 -4.04 -9.99
N CYS A 115 19.75 -3.63 -8.93
CA CYS A 115 20.15 -3.93 -7.55
C CYS A 115 20.24 -5.44 -7.33
N TRP A 116 19.23 -6.18 -7.80
CA TRP A 116 19.19 -7.65 -7.66
C TRP A 116 20.32 -8.36 -8.41
N ASN A 117 20.68 -7.90 -9.60
CA ASN A 117 21.76 -8.41 -10.45
C ASN A 117 21.83 -9.96 -10.49
N GLY A 118 20.72 -10.62 -10.84
CA GLY A 118 20.65 -12.07 -10.90
C GLY A 118 20.84 -12.80 -9.55
N GLY A 119 20.47 -12.14 -8.45
CA GLY A 119 20.57 -12.68 -7.09
C GLY A 119 21.83 -12.30 -6.33
N LYS A 120 22.77 -11.59 -6.95
CA LYS A 120 24.03 -11.20 -6.30
C LYS A 120 23.86 -10.06 -5.31
N GLN A 121 22.82 -9.23 -5.47
CA GLN A 121 22.56 -8.05 -4.62
C GLN A 121 23.74 -7.07 -4.57
N ASP A 122 24.41 -6.84 -5.68
CA ASP A 122 25.63 -6.02 -5.80
C ASP A 122 25.50 -4.87 -6.83
N GLY A 123 24.30 -4.66 -7.38
CA GLY A 123 24.05 -3.65 -8.42
C GLY A 123 23.59 -2.28 -7.90
N PHE A 124 23.65 -2.01 -6.61
CA PHE A 124 23.11 -0.76 -6.00
C PHE A 124 23.84 0.49 -6.51
N GLY A 125 25.17 0.43 -6.72
CA GLY A 125 25.92 1.57 -7.28
C GLY A 125 25.50 1.91 -8.69
N THR A 126 25.27 0.91 -9.53
CA THR A 126 24.77 1.10 -10.90
C THR A 126 23.35 1.63 -10.90
N ALA A 127 22.46 1.04 -10.10
CA ALA A 127 21.08 1.46 -9.99
C ALA A 127 20.93 2.91 -9.50
N ALA A 128 21.80 3.32 -8.58
CA ALA A 128 21.82 4.68 -8.03
C ALA A 128 22.68 5.68 -8.84
N TYR A 129 23.12 5.31 -10.04
CA TYR A 129 24.01 6.15 -10.86
C TYR A 129 25.27 6.62 -10.12
N GLY A 130 25.80 5.79 -9.21
CA GLY A 130 26.96 6.13 -8.37
C GLY A 130 26.63 6.99 -7.16
N ASP A 131 25.36 7.24 -6.86
CA ASP A 131 24.97 8.02 -5.69
C ASP A 131 25.35 7.27 -4.39
N PRO A 132 26.13 7.89 -3.49
CA PRO A 132 26.62 7.24 -2.28
C PRO A 132 25.51 6.95 -1.25
N TRP A 133 24.32 7.54 -1.40
CA TRP A 133 23.20 7.37 -0.47
C TRP A 133 22.60 5.97 -0.50
N ALA A 134 22.81 5.21 -1.59
CA ALA A 134 22.44 3.80 -1.66
C ALA A 134 23.23 2.93 -0.64
N TYR A 135 24.37 3.41 -0.17
CA TYR A 135 25.26 2.72 0.78
C TYR A 135 25.19 3.35 2.18
N THR A 136 23.96 3.57 2.67
CA THR A 136 23.74 4.17 3.98
C THR A 136 22.75 3.36 4.81
N GLN A 137 22.89 3.44 6.14
CA GLN A 137 21.97 2.82 7.09
C GLN A 137 21.89 3.65 8.38
N PHE A 138 20.80 3.46 9.12
CA PHE A 138 20.58 4.10 10.41
C PHE A 138 21.21 3.29 11.55
N GLU A 139 21.50 3.99 12.65
CA GLU A 139 21.81 3.41 13.95
C GLU A 139 20.61 3.48 14.89
N GLY A 140 20.62 2.69 15.97
CA GLY A 140 19.47 2.56 16.84
C GLY A 140 19.04 3.84 17.56
N ASN A 141 19.96 4.77 17.78
CA ASN A 141 19.67 6.07 18.36
C ASN A 141 19.02 7.06 17.39
N GLU A 142 19.06 6.77 16.09
CA GLU A 142 18.47 7.60 15.03
C GLU A 142 17.04 7.18 14.71
N VAL A 143 16.73 5.88 14.89
CA VAL A 143 15.41 5.29 14.71
C VAL A 143 14.95 4.56 16.00
N PRO A 144 14.94 5.24 17.15
CA PRO A 144 14.83 4.61 18.46
C PRO A 144 13.52 3.86 18.67
N ASN A 145 12.42 4.35 18.12
CA ASN A 145 11.11 3.72 18.26
C ASN A 145 11.05 2.37 17.53
N TYR A 146 11.61 2.29 16.32
CA TYR A 146 11.67 1.04 15.55
C TYR A 146 12.52 -0.01 16.28
N TRP A 147 13.67 0.39 16.81
CA TRP A 147 14.55 -0.51 17.54
C TRP A 147 13.97 -0.89 18.91
N HIS A 148 13.20 0.00 19.55
CA HIS A 148 12.47 -0.33 20.77
C HIS A 148 11.42 -1.41 20.49
N TRP A 149 10.59 -1.24 19.47
CA TRP A 149 9.57 -2.22 19.11
C TRP A 149 10.17 -3.55 18.69
N ALA A 150 11.28 -3.54 17.97
CA ALA A 150 11.98 -4.76 17.59
C ALA A 150 12.51 -5.54 18.80
N ARG A 151 12.94 -4.84 19.86
CA ARG A 151 13.39 -5.48 21.13
C ARG A 151 12.23 -6.02 21.97
N GLU A 152 11.15 -5.27 22.05
CA GLU A 152 10.03 -5.58 22.95
C GLU A 152 9.05 -6.61 22.36
N TYR A 153 8.95 -6.70 21.04
CA TYR A 153 7.96 -7.52 20.38
C TYR A 153 8.57 -8.55 19.44
N ALA A 154 8.75 -8.19 18.18
CA ALA A 154 9.32 -9.07 17.17
C ALA A 154 9.93 -8.27 16.01
N ILE A 155 10.90 -8.89 15.34
CA ILE A 155 11.48 -8.42 14.09
C ILE A 155 11.57 -9.61 13.13
N SER A 156 11.42 -9.37 11.84
CA SER A 156 11.59 -10.36 10.79
C SER A 156 12.63 -9.85 9.79
N ASP A 157 13.76 -10.50 9.75
CA ASP A 157 14.88 -10.19 8.85
C ASP A 157 14.80 -10.93 7.51
N HIS A 158 13.85 -11.86 7.39
CA HIS A 158 13.51 -12.58 6.16
C HIS A 158 12.12 -12.20 5.61
N PHE A 159 11.75 -10.94 5.72
CA PHE A 159 10.52 -10.41 5.14
C PHE A 159 10.84 -9.61 3.88
N PHE A 160 10.46 -10.15 2.73
CA PHE A 160 10.77 -9.58 1.41
C PHE A 160 9.51 -9.02 0.74
N SER A 161 9.71 -8.04 -0.16
CA SER A 161 8.63 -7.57 -1.03
C SER A 161 8.17 -8.69 -1.97
N SER A 162 6.87 -8.71 -2.28
CA SER A 162 6.29 -9.78 -3.11
C SER A 162 6.63 -9.64 -4.59
N ALA A 163 6.87 -8.41 -5.06
CA ALA A 163 7.34 -8.13 -6.40
C ALA A 163 8.73 -7.51 -6.35
N ASN A 164 9.66 -8.03 -7.19
CA ASN A 164 10.93 -7.36 -7.44
C ASN A 164 10.70 -6.18 -8.39
N GLY A 165 10.26 -5.08 -7.84
CA GLY A 165 9.82 -3.90 -8.59
C GLY A 165 9.39 -2.76 -7.65
N PRO A 166 8.77 -1.72 -8.22
CA PRO A 166 8.46 -0.49 -7.52
C PRO A 166 7.20 -0.58 -6.65
N SER A 167 6.76 0.59 -6.20
CA SER A 167 5.68 0.74 -5.21
C SER A 167 4.34 0.20 -5.70
N TYR A 168 3.93 0.51 -6.92
CA TYR A 168 2.59 0.19 -7.41
C TYR A 168 2.23 -1.31 -7.31
N PRO A 169 2.99 -2.26 -7.89
CA PRO A 169 2.70 -3.68 -7.73
C PRO A 169 2.78 -4.14 -6.27
N ASN A 170 3.72 -3.62 -5.48
CA ASN A 170 3.88 -4.03 -4.08
C ASN A 170 2.74 -3.53 -3.18
N HIS A 171 2.19 -2.34 -3.45
CA HIS A 171 0.99 -1.86 -2.77
C HIS A 171 -0.23 -2.76 -3.06
N PHE A 172 -0.36 -3.28 -4.26
CA PHE A 172 -1.41 -4.24 -4.59
C PHE A 172 -1.23 -5.57 -3.83
N PHE A 173 -0.02 -6.09 -3.76
CA PHE A 173 0.25 -7.29 -2.96
C PHE A 173 -0.16 -7.12 -1.51
N PHE A 174 0.01 -5.93 -0.97
CA PHE A 174 -0.40 -5.59 0.38
C PHE A 174 -1.92 -5.69 0.61
N ILE A 175 -2.74 -5.23 -0.33
CA ILE A 175 -4.21 -5.20 -0.18
C ILE A 175 -4.92 -6.41 -0.79
N ALA A 176 -4.26 -7.20 -1.66
CA ALA A 176 -4.91 -8.24 -2.43
C ALA A 176 -4.11 -9.56 -2.53
N GLY A 177 -2.83 -9.57 -2.15
CA GLY A 177 -1.96 -10.74 -2.34
C GLY A 177 -1.65 -11.03 -3.82
N THR A 178 -1.91 -10.08 -4.71
CA THR A 178 -1.62 -10.12 -6.14
C THR A 178 -1.37 -8.71 -6.64
N SER A 179 -0.56 -8.55 -7.68
CA SER A 179 -0.45 -7.28 -8.42
C SER A 179 -1.33 -7.22 -9.67
N GLY A 180 -2.13 -8.27 -9.95
CA GLY A 180 -2.83 -8.37 -11.23
C GLY A 180 -1.89 -8.52 -12.44
N GLY A 181 -0.66 -8.98 -12.20
CA GLY A 181 0.40 -9.04 -13.21
C GLY A 181 1.20 -7.76 -13.37
N ALA A 182 0.82 -6.66 -12.70
CA ALA A 182 1.58 -5.41 -12.74
C ALA A 182 3.02 -5.62 -12.24
N ILE A 183 3.98 -5.06 -12.96
CA ILE A 183 5.42 -5.19 -12.70
C ILE A 183 6.13 -3.85 -12.55
N ASP A 184 5.48 -2.76 -12.94
CA ASP A 184 6.03 -1.40 -12.85
C ASP A 184 4.98 -0.38 -12.40
N ASN A 185 5.42 0.85 -12.16
CA ASN A 185 4.54 1.98 -11.90
C ASN A 185 3.78 2.37 -13.19
N PRO A 186 2.62 3.02 -13.07
CA PRO A 186 1.90 3.54 -14.23
C PRO A 186 2.69 4.60 -14.98
N GLU A 187 2.60 4.55 -16.30
CA GLU A 187 3.24 5.47 -17.24
C GLU A 187 2.24 6.44 -17.89
N ASN A 188 2.74 7.50 -18.50
CA ASN A 188 1.99 8.52 -19.25
C ASN A 188 0.94 9.30 -18.44
N ILE A 189 1.08 9.30 -17.11
CA ILE A 189 0.17 10.02 -16.23
C ILE A 189 0.39 11.54 -16.34
N LYS A 190 -0.68 12.26 -16.65
CA LYS A 190 -0.74 13.72 -16.60
C LYS A 190 -1.22 14.19 -15.23
N THR A 191 -0.87 15.41 -14.89
CA THR A 191 -1.41 16.09 -13.72
C THR A 191 -2.82 16.58 -14.02
N SER A 192 -3.76 16.29 -13.16
CA SER A 192 -5.14 16.77 -13.24
C SER A 192 -5.33 18.05 -12.44
N PRO A 193 -6.03 19.06 -12.98
CA PRO A 193 -6.42 20.23 -12.20
C PRO A 193 -7.55 19.86 -11.22
N MET A 194 -7.58 20.54 -10.09
CA MET A 194 -8.67 20.51 -9.11
C MET A 194 -9.46 21.83 -9.13
N ASP A 195 -10.68 21.79 -8.61
CA ASP A 195 -11.56 22.98 -8.53
C ASP A 195 -10.97 24.12 -7.69
N ASP A 196 -10.09 23.79 -6.73
CA ASP A 196 -9.36 24.76 -5.90
C ASP A 196 -8.06 25.28 -6.54
N GLY A 197 -7.80 24.93 -7.79
CA GLY A 197 -6.61 25.33 -8.55
C GLY A 197 -5.37 24.50 -8.28
N LYS A 198 -5.44 23.51 -7.38
CA LYS A 198 -4.35 22.56 -7.18
C LYS A 198 -4.27 21.54 -8.31
N GLN A 199 -3.19 20.81 -8.33
CA GLN A 199 -2.95 19.74 -9.29
C GLN A 199 -2.61 18.46 -8.54
N PHE A 200 -3.08 17.32 -9.05
CA PHE A 200 -2.72 16.03 -8.50
C PHE A 200 -2.37 15.03 -9.60
N LYS A 201 -1.64 13.99 -9.19
CA LYS A 201 -1.45 12.78 -10.00
C LYS A 201 -2.17 11.64 -9.30
N SER A 202 -2.68 10.71 -10.09
CA SER A 202 -3.20 9.45 -9.60
C SER A 202 -2.58 8.29 -10.36
N TRP A 203 -2.42 7.18 -9.68
CA TRP A 203 -1.93 5.93 -10.26
C TRP A 203 -3.05 4.91 -10.47
N GLY A 204 -4.27 5.26 -10.20
CA GLY A 204 -5.41 4.35 -10.17
C GLY A 204 -6.46 4.63 -11.24
N CYS A 205 -7.70 4.31 -10.88
CA CYS A 205 -8.87 4.40 -11.75
C CYS A 205 -9.24 5.84 -12.15
N ASP A 206 -8.74 6.82 -11.45
CA ASP A 206 -8.87 8.25 -11.76
C ASP A 206 -7.60 8.84 -12.41
N ALA A 207 -6.67 8.00 -12.84
CA ALA A 207 -5.49 8.46 -13.55
C ALA A 207 -5.88 9.16 -14.86
N VAL A 208 -5.25 10.31 -15.12
CA VAL A 208 -5.52 11.11 -16.31
C VAL A 208 -4.28 11.16 -17.19
N GLY A 209 -4.48 10.97 -18.47
CA GLY A 209 -3.42 11.00 -19.48
C GLY A 209 -3.90 10.35 -20.78
N ASP A 210 -3.22 10.68 -21.89
CA ASP A 210 -3.43 9.96 -23.13
C ASP A 210 -2.59 8.67 -23.05
N ASP A 211 -3.22 7.52 -23.21
CA ASP A 211 -2.54 6.23 -23.18
C ASP A 211 -1.82 5.94 -21.84
N VAL A 212 -2.51 6.16 -20.71
CA VAL A 212 -2.04 5.71 -19.39
C VAL A 212 -2.03 4.19 -19.37
N PHE A 213 -0.93 3.59 -18.95
CA PHE A 213 -0.82 2.14 -18.85
C PHE A 213 0.13 1.71 -17.75
N VAL A 214 -0.03 0.46 -17.34
CA VAL A 214 0.90 -0.28 -16.49
C VAL A 214 1.48 -1.43 -17.29
N LEU A 215 2.79 -1.67 -17.19
CA LEU A 215 3.37 -2.89 -17.71
C LEU A 215 2.98 -4.09 -16.85
N THR A 216 2.48 -5.12 -17.51
CA THR A 216 2.08 -6.38 -16.87
C THR A 216 2.83 -7.55 -17.49
N LEU A 217 2.96 -8.64 -16.72
CA LEU A 217 3.32 -9.96 -17.23
C LEU A 217 2.11 -10.87 -17.15
N ASP A 218 1.82 -11.55 -18.23
CA ASP A 218 0.82 -12.62 -18.25
C ASP A 218 1.37 -13.93 -17.65
N GLU A 219 0.53 -14.97 -17.58
CA GLU A 219 0.89 -16.30 -17.07
C GLU A 219 2.02 -17.00 -17.87
N HIS A 220 2.29 -16.54 -19.08
CA HIS A 220 3.37 -17.03 -19.94
C HIS A 220 4.62 -16.14 -19.89
N GLY A 221 4.63 -15.11 -19.03
CA GLY A 221 5.72 -14.14 -18.92
C GLY A 221 5.81 -13.17 -20.09
N GLN A 222 4.73 -13.00 -20.87
CA GLN A 222 4.70 -12.02 -21.96
C GLN A 222 4.33 -10.64 -21.43
N LEU A 223 5.05 -9.62 -21.91
CA LEU A 223 4.79 -8.22 -21.58
C LEU A 223 3.53 -7.72 -22.30
N ALA A 224 2.67 -7.07 -21.56
CA ALA A 224 1.50 -6.38 -22.07
C ALA A 224 1.32 -5.01 -21.39
N LYS A 225 0.58 -4.13 -22.06
CA LYS A 225 0.08 -2.89 -21.45
C LYS A 225 -1.32 -3.14 -20.91
N HIS A 226 -1.57 -2.70 -19.71
CA HIS A 226 -2.85 -2.79 -19.04
C HIS A 226 -3.26 -1.41 -18.53
N ASP A 227 -4.56 -1.16 -18.44
CA ASP A 227 -5.07 0.03 -17.74
C ASP A 227 -4.59 0.05 -16.30
N SER A 228 -4.44 1.23 -15.71
CA SER A 228 -4.04 1.38 -14.31
C SER A 228 -5.17 1.09 -13.31
N CYS A 229 -6.36 0.72 -13.81
CA CYS A 229 -7.52 0.31 -13.02
C CYS A 229 -7.73 -1.21 -13.16
N PHE A 230 -7.51 -1.93 -12.09
CA PHE A 230 -7.57 -3.39 -12.06
C PHE A 230 -8.85 -3.91 -11.40
N ASP A 231 -9.22 -5.14 -11.73
CA ASP A 231 -10.32 -5.85 -11.10
C ASP A 231 -9.81 -7.14 -10.44
N PHE A 232 -9.54 -7.09 -9.15
CA PHE A 232 -9.24 -8.25 -8.33
C PHE A 232 -9.77 -8.06 -6.91
N ARG A 233 -10.03 -9.18 -6.24
CA ARG A 233 -10.57 -9.18 -4.89
C ARG A 233 -9.53 -8.67 -3.88
N THR A 234 -9.93 -7.72 -3.05
CA THR A 234 -9.10 -7.15 -1.99
C THR A 234 -9.41 -7.73 -0.61
N VAL A 235 -8.50 -7.54 0.34
CA VAL A 235 -8.73 -7.89 1.75
C VAL A 235 -9.88 -7.06 2.33
N GLY A 236 -10.01 -5.79 1.95
CA GLY A 236 -11.11 -4.92 2.39
C GLY A 236 -12.48 -5.46 2.00
N GLU A 237 -12.66 -5.88 0.73
CA GLU A 237 -13.88 -6.53 0.28
C GLU A 237 -14.16 -7.83 1.04
N GLN A 238 -13.13 -8.64 1.29
CA GLN A 238 -13.28 -9.88 2.05
C GLN A 238 -13.70 -9.61 3.50
N LEU A 239 -13.16 -8.58 4.14
CA LEU A 239 -13.55 -8.14 5.48
C LEU A 239 -15.00 -7.65 5.49
N THR A 240 -15.37 -6.79 4.55
CA THR A 240 -16.76 -6.31 4.38
C THR A 240 -17.73 -7.48 4.21
N HIS A 241 -17.39 -8.44 3.37
CA HIS A 241 -18.22 -9.64 3.16
C HIS A 241 -18.37 -10.51 4.43
N ARG A 242 -17.41 -10.46 5.33
CA ARG A 242 -17.41 -11.15 6.61
C ARG A 242 -18.02 -10.33 7.74
N GLY A 243 -18.48 -9.11 7.49
CA GLY A 243 -19.00 -8.18 8.50
C GLY A 243 -17.93 -7.68 9.47
N VAL A 244 -16.67 -7.64 9.04
CA VAL A 244 -15.55 -7.09 9.81
C VAL A 244 -15.33 -5.64 9.37
N ASP A 245 -15.38 -4.72 10.31
CA ASP A 245 -15.09 -3.32 10.05
C ASP A 245 -13.61 -3.12 9.72
N TRP A 246 -13.35 -2.30 8.74
CA TRP A 246 -11.99 -1.94 8.34
C TRP A 246 -11.95 -0.50 7.82
N THR A 247 -10.78 0.10 7.85
CA THR A 247 -10.53 1.43 7.31
C THR A 247 -9.14 1.47 6.68
N PHE A 248 -9.04 2.05 5.50
CA PHE A 248 -7.79 2.37 4.84
C PHE A 248 -7.53 3.88 4.96
N TYR A 249 -6.40 4.24 5.52
CA TYR A 249 -6.00 5.64 5.66
C TYR A 249 -5.09 6.03 4.50
N SER A 250 -5.47 7.05 3.77
CA SER A 250 -4.74 7.57 2.63
C SER A 250 -4.78 9.10 2.62
N ALA A 251 -3.86 9.69 1.89
CA ALA A 251 -3.89 11.11 1.59
C ALA A 251 -5.14 11.45 0.75
N ALA A 252 -5.73 12.61 0.98
CA ALA A 252 -6.88 13.08 0.21
C ALA A 252 -6.47 13.45 -1.23
N PRO A 253 -7.40 13.39 -2.20
CA PRO A 253 -7.15 13.88 -3.56
C PRO A 253 -6.55 15.28 -3.56
N GLY A 254 -5.56 15.51 -4.42
CA GLY A 254 -4.86 16.79 -4.51
C GLY A 254 -3.84 17.07 -3.41
N THR A 255 -3.61 16.15 -2.51
CA THR A 255 -2.56 16.24 -1.49
C THR A 255 -1.37 15.33 -1.80
N PRO A 256 -0.16 15.65 -1.35
CA PRO A 256 1.00 14.77 -1.50
C PRO A 256 0.71 13.36 -0.93
N GLY A 257 1.05 12.34 -1.69
CA GLY A 257 0.85 10.95 -1.29
C GLY A 257 -0.46 10.31 -1.76
N TYR A 258 -1.38 11.05 -2.37
CA TYR A 258 -2.63 10.49 -2.88
C TYR A 258 -2.42 9.34 -3.88
N PHE A 259 -1.45 9.47 -4.78
CA PHE A 259 -1.18 8.45 -5.79
C PHE A 259 -0.64 7.11 -5.25
N TRP A 260 -0.25 7.05 -3.98
CA TRP A 260 0.13 5.80 -3.32
C TRP A 260 -1.05 5.00 -2.75
N ASN A 261 -2.27 5.48 -2.94
CA ASN A 261 -3.46 4.77 -2.48
C ASN A 261 -3.75 3.55 -3.36
N ALA A 262 -3.42 2.36 -2.87
CA ALA A 262 -3.59 1.12 -3.60
C ALA A 262 -5.05 0.82 -3.97
N TYR A 263 -6.02 1.17 -3.11
CA TYR A 263 -7.43 0.95 -3.40
C TYR A 263 -7.96 1.81 -4.53
N ASN A 264 -7.30 2.93 -4.83
CA ASN A 264 -7.62 3.76 -6.00
C ASN A 264 -7.39 3.02 -7.33
N GLY A 265 -6.46 2.06 -7.36
CA GLY A 265 -6.18 1.22 -8.53
C GLY A 265 -7.07 -0.01 -8.67
N VAL A 266 -8.12 -0.16 -7.85
CA VAL A 266 -9.03 -1.32 -7.88
C VAL A 266 -10.45 -0.87 -8.17
N GLY A 267 -10.93 -1.10 -9.40
CA GLY A 267 -12.23 -0.63 -9.89
C GLY A 267 -13.41 -1.10 -9.05
N GLN A 268 -13.37 -2.32 -8.55
CA GLN A 268 -14.40 -2.89 -7.67
C GLN A 268 -14.51 -2.15 -6.33
N VAL A 269 -13.46 -1.42 -5.90
CA VAL A 269 -13.51 -0.56 -4.73
C VAL A 269 -13.80 0.88 -5.14
N PHE A 270 -13.02 1.43 -6.07
CA PHE A 270 -13.08 2.83 -6.47
C PHE A 270 -14.44 3.27 -7.02
N HIS A 271 -15.12 2.41 -7.78
CA HIS A 271 -16.43 2.71 -8.37
C HIS A 271 -17.62 2.28 -7.51
N THR A 272 -17.41 1.95 -6.24
CA THR A 272 -18.45 1.44 -5.34
C THR A 272 -18.53 2.23 -4.04
N ASP A 273 -19.46 1.83 -3.18
CA ASP A 273 -19.64 2.41 -1.83
C ASP A 273 -18.53 2.02 -0.84
N LEU A 274 -17.51 1.27 -1.27
CA LEU A 274 -16.33 0.93 -0.46
C LEU A 274 -15.25 2.01 -0.50
N TRP A 275 -15.34 2.94 -1.47
CA TRP A 275 -14.40 4.07 -1.64
C TRP A 275 -14.72 5.25 -0.72
#